data_b0352c5bfe31ba8178847d5d3669031e
#
_entry.id   b0352c5bfe31ba8178847d5d3669031e
#
_cell.length_a   1.000
_cell.length_b   1.000
_cell.length_c   1.000
_cell.angle_alpha   90.00
_cell.angle_beta   90.00
_cell.angle_gamma   90.00
#
_symmetry.space_group_name_H-M   'P 1'
#
loop_
_entity.id
_entity.type
_entity.pdbx_description
1 polymer ?
#
loop_
_entity_poly.entity_id
_entity_poly.type
_entity_poly.pdbx_seq_one_letter_code
_entity_poly.pdbx_strand_id
1 'polypeptide(L)'
;MTHIEFNKKSNNNPFKGLTNCLSLYRSSNAFTIPSSLLDKCWEEVKDDKQKRQMFFSLLFSIGDITNRQHNIFKKQAKDTGGVANREGFTSIVKWLYNNHKQQFLTFLNKDLFTEYNCLDTLLNNRIKTIKNTRSVIPIESLLKDPVYRNELAHYLYKIIRSKNTFNKQLVAKFLTLPRLSKRSKHNKMLPDTKVNMQYKIDLLSTLSDLLGWNYVVNKNYVNFKGYRKWRKTYNQQLESVLFSTKKINSLDKQTFLEWLNSLPALARFRVKNRLLYSTENEKPKYPDLKKWYEEWESFKEQKQSEQRILEEKIRQNLATDEDKEKLKKITKEAKVNTGAVNFATLYSEILSNSVDKVKLESFIQNKVNLPYNSLVIIDDSGSMCGAPFNFATFIASVCLYKNPDDDARNLLGFFDGEARWYTNIDRKSKTINRFIRNKYTKITPISFVDPNKSFYDNYQTIKEFCNASYQGGCTNISSVFASLKKACDNDYQMLDTLKSYPIWTIISDGDINNMPTARESMLDLLNKCETYFGFKPFIVLIEVNKYPLNTYSKFDDIENLIHISNNVTQIEQFLTNIKDMDTIDNYSPLLSIFRSNRYELIRANTL
;
A
#
# COMPACT_ATOMS: atom_id res chain seq x y z
N MET A 1 8.62 16.31 28.83
CA MET A 1 8.89 15.08 28.08
C MET A 1 8.50 13.91 28.97
N THR A 2 7.41 13.24 28.66
CA THR A 2 6.99 12.03 29.37
C THR A 2 7.99 10.93 29.03
N HIS A 3 8.59 10.32 30.06
CA HIS A 3 9.41 9.12 29.92
C HIS A 3 8.56 8.06 29.25
N ILE A 4 9.01 7.63 28.04
CA ILE A 4 8.46 6.44 27.40
C ILE A 4 9.13 5.27 28.12
N GLU A 5 8.43 4.71 29.11
CA GLU A 5 8.79 3.39 29.60
C GLU A 5 8.41 2.37 28.53
N PHE A 6 9.38 1.97 27.72
CA PHE A 6 9.25 0.76 26.88
C PHE A 6 9.19 -0.44 27.83
N ASN A 7 8.00 -0.69 28.39
CA ASN A 7 7.76 -1.85 29.23
C ASN A 7 7.99 -3.12 28.40
N LYS A 8 9.03 -3.87 28.75
CA LYS A 8 9.30 -5.23 28.28
C LYS A 8 8.14 -6.18 28.64
N LYS A 9 6.99 -6.04 28.01
CA LYS A 9 6.03 -7.14 27.95
C LYS A 9 6.62 -8.16 26.98
N SER A 10 7.12 -9.27 27.50
CA SER A 10 7.50 -10.43 26.70
C SER A 10 6.36 -10.73 25.72
N ASN A 11 6.56 -10.38 24.46
CA ASN A 11 5.58 -10.64 23.42
C ASN A 11 5.55 -12.14 23.18
N ASN A 12 4.62 -12.84 23.82
CA ASN A 12 4.28 -14.24 23.51
C ASN A 12 3.57 -14.27 22.14
N ASN A 13 4.31 -13.90 21.08
CA ASN A 13 3.80 -14.01 19.73
C ASN A 13 3.93 -15.48 19.29
N PRO A 14 2.81 -16.22 19.15
CA PRO A 14 2.84 -17.65 18.80
C PRO A 14 3.37 -17.90 17.38
N PHE A 15 3.57 -16.87 16.60
CA PHE A 15 4.05 -16.91 15.21
C PHE A 15 5.53 -16.56 15.09
N LYS A 16 6.21 -16.28 16.20
CA LYS A 16 7.66 -16.06 16.20
C LYS A 16 8.36 -17.30 15.63
N GLY A 17 9.27 -17.08 14.70
CA GLY A 17 10.00 -18.13 14.00
C GLY A 17 9.37 -18.62 12.69
N LEU A 18 8.17 -18.16 12.29
CA LEU A 18 7.59 -18.47 10.98
C LEU A 18 8.24 -17.61 9.87
N THR A 19 9.48 -17.91 9.55
CA THR A 19 10.32 -17.09 8.68
C THR A 19 9.84 -17.06 7.23
N ASN A 20 9.32 -18.18 6.71
CA ASN A 20 8.78 -18.23 5.36
C ASN A 20 7.43 -17.50 5.25
N CYS A 21 6.57 -17.63 6.29
CA CYS A 21 5.32 -16.85 6.34
C CYS A 21 5.60 -15.34 6.44
N LEU A 22 6.64 -14.94 7.18
CA LEU A 22 7.08 -13.55 7.23
C LEU A 22 7.61 -13.08 5.85
N SER A 23 8.39 -13.91 5.16
CA SER A 23 8.86 -13.65 3.79
C SER A 23 7.70 -13.52 2.80
N LEU A 24 6.66 -14.37 2.94
CA LEU A 24 5.44 -14.27 2.15
C LEU A 24 4.70 -12.94 2.40
N TYR A 25 4.58 -12.53 3.66
CA TYR A 25 3.99 -11.25 4.02
C TYR A 25 4.76 -10.08 3.39
N ARG A 26 6.09 -10.08 3.47
CA ARG A 26 6.96 -9.07 2.86
C ARG A 26 6.83 -9.05 1.33
N SER A 27 6.68 -10.21 0.71
CA SER A 27 6.49 -10.36 -0.74
C SER A 27 5.03 -10.19 -1.20
N SER A 28 4.13 -9.78 -0.33
CA SER A 28 2.69 -9.74 -0.60
C SER A 28 2.29 -8.80 -1.76
N ASN A 29 3.14 -7.85 -2.14
CA ASN A 29 2.97 -6.98 -3.33
C ASN A 29 3.63 -7.53 -4.60
N ALA A 30 4.35 -8.65 -4.54
CA ALA A 30 5.01 -9.22 -5.69
C ALA A 30 4.00 -9.61 -6.79
N PHE A 31 4.36 -9.35 -8.05
CA PHE A 31 3.50 -9.66 -9.20
C PHE A 31 3.17 -11.16 -9.30
N THR A 32 4.11 -12.01 -8.90
CA THR A 32 3.93 -13.46 -8.84
C THR A 32 4.48 -13.97 -7.52
N ILE A 33 3.68 -14.77 -6.81
CA ILE A 33 4.11 -15.46 -5.60
C ILE A 33 4.55 -16.86 -6.01
N PRO A 34 5.83 -17.24 -5.78
CA PRO A 34 6.34 -18.56 -6.15
C PRO A 34 5.62 -19.67 -5.35
N SER A 35 5.22 -20.76 -6.01
CA SER A 35 4.65 -21.92 -5.33
C SER A 35 5.60 -22.53 -4.32
N SER A 36 6.91 -22.52 -4.59
CA SER A 36 7.93 -22.99 -3.65
C SER A 36 7.97 -22.22 -2.33
N LEU A 37 7.63 -20.92 -2.33
CA LEU A 37 7.49 -20.16 -1.09
C LEU A 37 6.24 -20.58 -0.32
N LEU A 38 5.12 -20.79 -1.02
CA LEU A 38 3.88 -21.26 -0.43
C LEU A 38 4.05 -22.68 0.18
N ASP A 39 4.79 -23.56 -0.50
CA ASP A 39 5.13 -24.89 0.02
C ASP A 39 5.97 -24.81 1.30
N LYS A 40 6.99 -23.93 1.34
CA LYS A 40 7.78 -23.69 2.56
C LYS A 40 6.96 -23.12 3.70
N CYS A 41 6.05 -22.18 3.42
CA CYS A 41 5.13 -21.67 4.43
C CYS A 41 4.23 -22.77 4.99
N TRP A 42 3.74 -23.65 4.12
CA TRP A 42 2.89 -24.77 4.54
C TRP A 42 3.64 -25.73 5.46
N GLU A 43 4.89 -26.05 5.17
CA GLU A 43 5.73 -26.89 6.05
C GLU A 43 5.91 -26.28 7.45
N GLU A 44 5.93 -24.94 7.58
CA GLU A 44 6.02 -24.25 8.88
C GLU A 44 4.72 -24.32 9.70
N VAL A 45 3.56 -24.54 9.07
CA VAL A 45 2.26 -24.36 9.71
C VAL A 45 1.39 -25.61 9.76
N LYS A 46 1.70 -26.65 8.98
CA LYS A 46 0.83 -27.81 8.73
C LYS A 46 0.42 -28.57 10.00
N ASP A 47 1.29 -28.61 11.01
CA ASP A 47 1.10 -29.42 12.20
C ASP A 47 0.37 -28.68 13.35
N ASP A 48 0.15 -27.36 13.19
CA ASP A 48 -0.49 -26.52 14.19
C ASP A 48 -1.73 -25.82 13.62
N LYS A 49 -2.89 -26.07 14.20
CA LYS A 49 -4.15 -25.49 13.74
C LYS A 49 -4.15 -23.96 13.76
N GLN A 50 -3.60 -23.34 14.82
CA GLN A 50 -3.56 -21.89 14.95
C GLN A 50 -2.65 -21.26 13.90
N LYS A 51 -1.51 -21.90 13.63
CA LYS A 51 -0.61 -21.46 12.55
C LYS A 51 -1.23 -21.63 11.17
N ARG A 52 -1.96 -22.74 10.90
CA ARG A 52 -2.73 -22.89 9.65
C ARG A 52 -3.78 -21.80 9.49
N GLN A 53 -4.51 -21.47 10.55
CA GLN A 53 -5.51 -20.39 10.54
C GLN A 53 -4.86 -19.02 10.22
N MET A 54 -3.71 -18.74 10.82
CA MET A 54 -2.93 -17.53 10.52
C MET A 54 -2.48 -17.55 9.05
N PHE A 55 -1.93 -18.65 8.56
CA PHE A 55 -1.44 -18.77 7.19
C PHE A 55 -2.55 -18.53 6.16
N PHE A 56 -3.72 -19.16 6.29
CA PHE A 56 -4.83 -18.91 5.38
C PHE A 56 -5.37 -17.48 5.50
N SER A 57 -5.38 -16.91 6.70
CA SER A 57 -5.72 -15.49 6.88
C SER A 57 -4.72 -14.58 6.14
N LEU A 58 -3.43 -14.90 6.18
CA LEU A 58 -2.38 -14.21 5.43
C LEU A 58 -2.61 -14.32 3.92
N LEU A 59 -2.92 -15.52 3.40
CA LEU A 59 -3.20 -15.71 1.97
C LEU A 59 -4.36 -14.83 1.51
N PHE A 60 -5.47 -14.80 2.26
CA PHE A 60 -6.61 -13.96 1.91
C PHE A 60 -6.33 -12.47 2.07
N SER A 61 -5.50 -12.08 3.04
CA SER A 61 -5.10 -10.68 3.21
C SER A 61 -4.36 -10.12 1.98
N ILE A 62 -3.63 -10.97 1.26
CA ILE A 62 -2.95 -10.57 0.02
C ILE A 62 -3.96 -10.20 -1.07
N GLY A 63 -5.05 -10.95 -1.20
CA GLY A 63 -6.09 -10.71 -2.21
C GLY A 63 -7.19 -9.74 -1.83
N ASP A 64 -7.41 -9.52 -0.54
CA ASP A 64 -8.53 -8.73 -0.02
C ASP A 64 -8.46 -7.26 -0.47
N ILE A 65 -9.50 -6.81 -1.17
CA ILE A 65 -9.64 -5.44 -1.70
C ILE A 65 -10.68 -4.59 -0.96
N THR A 66 -11.19 -5.06 0.16
CA THR A 66 -12.31 -4.44 0.89
C THR A 66 -12.09 -2.98 1.23
N ASN A 67 -10.87 -2.58 1.61
CA ASN A 67 -10.56 -1.21 1.95
C ASN A 67 -10.62 -0.22 0.78
N ARG A 68 -10.56 -0.71 -0.46
CA ARG A 68 -10.57 0.16 -1.64
C ARG A 68 -11.95 0.49 -2.15
N GLN A 69 -12.98 -0.32 -1.84
CA GLN A 69 -14.28 -0.19 -2.51
C GLN A 69 -15.48 -0.01 -1.57
N HIS A 70 -15.44 -0.52 -0.34
CA HIS A 70 -16.63 -0.55 0.54
C HIS A 70 -16.64 0.44 1.69
N ASN A 71 -15.49 0.99 2.11
CA ASN A 71 -15.43 2.03 3.16
C ASN A 71 -16.07 3.37 2.77
N ILE A 72 -16.51 3.50 1.53
CA ILE A 72 -17.28 4.67 1.06
C ILE A 72 -18.65 4.72 1.74
N PHE A 73 -19.19 3.58 2.18
CA PHE A 73 -20.57 3.47 2.69
C PHE A 73 -20.69 3.06 4.17
N LYS A 74 -19.63 2.68 4.85
CA LYS A 74 -19.68 2.31 6.27
C LYS A 74 -18.75 3.18 7.11
N LYS A 75 -19.34 3.98 8.00
CA LYS A 75 -18.65 4.87 8.97
C LYS A 75 -17.83 4.12 10.06
N GLN A 76 -17.72 2.80 9.97
CA GLN A 76 -17.03 1.97 10.96
C GLN A 76 -16.06 1.03 10.26
N ALA A 77 -14.82 1.42 10.09
CA ALA A 77 -13.76 0.45 9.84
C ALA A 77 -12.41 1.00 10.31
N LYS A 78 -12.05 0.60 11.51
CA LYS A 78 -10.67 0.60 11.99
C LYS A 78 -9.89 -0.65 11.52
N ASP A 79 -10.50 -1.53 10.73
CA ASP A 79 -9.85 -2.73 10.23
C ASP A 79 -8.99 -2.39 9.01
N THR A 80 -7.71 -2.62 9.16
CA THR A 80 -6.75 -2.59 8.06
C THR A 80 -7.14 -3.65 7.05
N GLY A 81 -7.55 -3.25 5.85
CA GLY A 81 -7.84 -4.19 4.77
C GLY A 81 -6.58 -4.81 4.21
N GLY A 82 -6.79 -5.75 3.29
CA GLY A 82 -5.71 -6.48 2.65
C GLY A 82 -4.89 -5.65 1.67
N VAL A 83 -3.88 -6.30 1.11
CA VAL A 83 -2.91 -5.72 0.17
C VAL A 83 -3.53 -5.40 -1.19
N ALA A 84 -4.63 -6.07 -1.56
CA ALA A 84 -5.29 -5.99 -2.86
C ALA A 84 -4.40 -6.39 -4.05
N ASN A 85 -3.48 -7.31 -3.83
CA ASN A 85 -2.62 -7.86 -4.88
C ASN A 85 -3.36 -8.98 -5.65
N ARG A 86 -3.99 -8.61 -6.77
CA ARG A 86 -4.77 -9.54 -7.60
C ARG A 86 -3.90 -10.57 -8.31
N GLU A 87 -2.76 -10.14 -8.81
CA GLU A 87 -1.84 -10.97 -9.57
C GLU A 87 -1.21 -12.03 -8.67
N GLY A 88 -0.67 -11.63 -7.52
CA GLY A 88 -0.13 -12.54 -6.52
C GLY A 88 -1.18 -13.50 -5.97
N PHE A 89 -2.40 -13.02 -5.71
CA PHE A 89 -3.50 -13.85 -5.22
C PHE A 89 -3.95 -14.89 -6.27
N THR A 90 -3.82 -14.60 -7.56
CA THR A 90 -4.08 -15.61 -8.61
C THR A 90 -3.13 -16.81 -8.50
N SER A 91 -1.85 -16.58 -8.17
CA SER A 91 -0.89 -17.66 -7.91
C SER A 91 -1.28 -18.46 -6.67
N ILE A 92 -1.74 -17.80 -5.62
CA ILE A 92 -2.24 -18.41 -4.38
C ILE A 92 -3.45 -19.29 -4.65
N VAL A 93 -4.45 -18.80 -5.39
CA VAL A 93 -5.66 -19.57 -5.74
C VAL A 93 -5.29 -20.85 -6.48
N LYS A 94 -4.38 -20.77 -7.45
CA LYS A 94 -3.89 -21.93 -8.17
C LYS A 94 -3.19 -22.93 -7.27
N TRP A 95 -2.29 -22.45 -6.41
CA TRP A 95 -1.56 -23.30 -5.46
C TRP A 95 -2.53 -23.99 -4.48
N LEU A 96 -3.46 -23.21 -3.91
CA LEU A 96 -4.45 -23.69 -2.96
C LEU A 96 -5.33 -24.80 -3.58
N TYR A 97 -5.79 -24.62 -4.81
CA TYR A 97 -6.57 -25.62 -5.50
C TYR A 97 -5.76 -26.90 -5.79
N ASN A 98 -4.52 -26.77 -6.25
CA ASN A 98 -3.70 -27.93 -6.63
C ASN A 98 -3.24 -28.75 -5.42
N ASN A 99 -2.90 -28.10 -4.31
CA ASN A 99 -2.28 -28.78 -3.15
C ASN A 99 -3.27 -28.98 -1.99
N HIS A 100 -4.33 -28.16 -1.89
CA HIS A 100 -5.30 -28.17 -0.77
C HIS A 100 -6.73 -28.05 -1.30
N LYS A 101 -7.08 -28.92 -2.25
CA LYS A 101 -8.38 -28.89 -2.96
C LYS A 101 -9.58 -28.88 -2.02
N GLN A 102 -9.55 -29.68 -0.96
CA GLN A 102 -10.66 -29.73 0.01
C GLN A 102 -10.84 -28.41 0.76
N GLN A 103 -9.74 -27.81 1.21
CA GLN A 103 -9.76 -26.49 1.86
C GLN A 103 -10.25 -25.40 0.90
N PHE A 104 -9.78 -25.44 -0.36
CA PHE A 104 -10.24 -24.51 -1.39
C PHE A 104 -11.75 -24.60 -1.62
N LEU A 105 -12.30 -25.82 -1.77
CA LEU A 105 -13.74 -26.04 -1.97
C LEU A 105 -14.54 -25.61 -0.73
N THR A 106 -14.01 -25.82 0.47
CA THR A 106 -14.62 -25.32 1.70
C THR A 106 -14.73 -23.79 1.68
N PHE A 107 -13.67 -23.09 1.30
CA PHE A 107 -13.69 -21.63 1.18
C PHE A 107 -14.65 -21.14 0.08
N LEU A 108 -14.73 -21.85 -1.04
CA LEU A 108 -15.67 -21.54 -2.12
C LEU A 108 -17.13 -21.69 -1.63
N ASN A 109 -17.45 -22.81 -1.00
CA ASN A 109 -18.80 -23.14 -0.52
C ASN A 109 -19.28 -22.24 0.63
N LYS A 110 -18.33 -21.67 1.39
CA LYS A 110 -18.61 -20.70 2.46
C LYS A 110 -18.59 -19.24 1.98
N ASP A 111 -18.60 -19.02 0.67
CA ASP A 111 -18.67 -17.70 0.02
C ASP A 111 -17.51 -16.74 0.39
N LEU A 112 -16.35 -17.27 0.86
CA LEU A 112 -15.27 -16.44 1.38
C LEU A 112 -14.61 -15.56 0.30
N PHE A 113 -14.54 -16.01 -0.95
CA PHE A 113 -14.05 -15.18 -2.05
C PHE A 113 -14.92 -13.95 -2.32
N THR A 114 -16.22 -14.04 -2.03
CA THR A 114 -17.15 -12.90 -2.10
C THR A 114 -16.98 -12.00 -0.87
N GLU A 115 -16.89 -12.59 0.31
CA GLU A 115 -16.76 -11.87 1.58
C GLU A 115 -15.52 -10.99 1.63
N TYR A 116 -14.39 -11.52 1.15
CA TYR A 116 -13.12 -10.80 1.13
C TYR A 116 -12.87 -10.02 -0.18
N ASN A 117 -13.90 -9.85 -1.00
CA ASN A 117 -13.84 -9.14 -2.29
C ASN A 117 -12.73 -9.66 -3.24
N CYS A 118 -12.40 -10.94 -3.13
CA CYS A 118 -11.46 -11.63 -4.00
C CYS A 118 -12.13 -12.23 -5.25
N LEU A 119 -13.45 -12.05 -5.42
CA LEU A 119 -14.23 -12.61 -6.51
C LEU A 119 -13.71 -12.18 -7.88
N ASP A 120 -13.28 -10.94 -8.04
CA ASP A 120 -12.77 -10.45 -9.31
C ASP A 120 -11.44 -11.11 -9.68
N THR A 121 -10.62 -11.51 -8.71
CA THR A 121 -9.41 -12.29 -8.92
C THR A 121 -9.75 -13.73 -9.27
N LEU A 122 -10.69 -14.35 -8.53
CA LEU A 122 -11.17 -15.70 -8.82
C LEU A 122 -11.76 -15.80 -10.23
N LEU A 123 -12.47 -14.77 -10.70
CA LEU A 123 -13.17 -14.72 -11.98
C LEU A 123 -12.45 -13.90 -13.06
N ASN A 124 -11.21 -13.45 -12.83
CA ASN A 124 -10.58 -12.46 -13.68
C ASN A 124 -10.19 -13.00 -15.06
N ASN A 125 -10.78 -12.40 -16.08
CA ASN A 125 -10.54 -12.66 -17.51
C ASN A 125 -9.58 -11.61 -18.13
N ARG A 126 -8.72 -10.94 -17.36
CA ARG A 126 -7.79 -9.97 -17.93
C ARG A 126 -6.63 -10.69 -18.63
N ILE A 127 -6.77 -10.87 -19.94
CA ILE A 127 -5.63 -11.19 -20.81
C ILE A 127 -4.76 -9.93 -20.85
N LYS A 128 -3.70 -9.89 -20.05
CA LYS A 128 -2.64 -8.90 -20.27
C LYS A 128 -1.79 -9.37 -21.44
N THR A 129 -1.91 -8.69 -22.55
CA THR A 129 -0.96 -8.77 -23.67
C THR A 129 0.31 -8.01 -23.23
N ILE A 130 1.25 -8.70 -22.59
CA ILE A 130 2.60 -8.20 -22.44
C ILE A 130 3.35 -8.70 -23.69
N LYS A 131 3.66 -7.76 -24.61
CA LYS A 131 4.51 -7.99 -25.79
C LYS A 131 4.54 -9.46 -26.26
N ASN A 132 3.47 -9.87 -26.97
CA ASN A 132 3.35 -11.17 -27.66
C ASN A 132 3.25 -12.46 -26.83
N THR A 133 3.20 -12.42 -25.51
CA THR A 133 2.91 -13.59 -24.67
C THR A 133 1.52 -13.45 -24.04
N ARG A 134 0.57 -14.31 -24.48
CA ARG A 134 -0.73 -14.46 -23.82
C ARG A 134 -0.54 -15.32 -22.57
N SER A 135 -0.54 -14.72 -21.39
CA SER A 135 -0.65 -15.49 -20.16
C SER A 135 -2.07 -16.02 -20.04
N VAL A 136 -2.22 -17.34 -20.07
CA VAL A 136 -3.50 -18.01 -19.76
C VAL A 136 -3.83 -17.74 -18.30
N ILE A 137 -5.06 -17.26 -18.02
CA ILE A 137 -5.52 -17.00 -16.65
C ILE A 137 -5.59 -18.34 -15.92
N PRO A 138 -4.96 -18.48 -14.74
CA PRO A 138 -4.87 -19.75 -14.02
C PRO A 138 -6.23 -20.43 -13.78
N ILE A 139 -7.28 -19.65 -13.54
CA ILE A 139 -8.64 -20.15 -13.30
C ILE A 139 -9.25 -20.86 -14.54
N GLU A 140 -8.95 -20.41 -15.76
CA GLU A 140 -9.42 -21.13 -16.94
C GLU A 140 -8.85 -22.56 -17.01
N SER A 141 -7.64 -22.77 -16.49
CA SER A 141 -7.06 -24.11 -16.40
C SER A 141 -7.77 -24.99 -15.36
N LEU A 142 -8.33 -24.40 -14.29
CA LEU A 142 -9.09 -25.12 -13.28
C LEU A 142 -10.45 -25.60 -13.81
N LEU A 143 -11.02 -24.93 -14.82
CA LEU A 143 -12.27 -25.36 -15.46
C LEU A 143 -12.17 -26.72 -16.18
N LYS A 144 -10.97 -27.27 -16.33
CA LYS A 144 -10.77 -28.65 -16.83
C LYS A 144 -11.36 -29.68 -15.87
N ASP A 145 -11.32 -29.41 -14.56
CA ASP A 145 -11.84 -30.29 -13.54
C ASP A 145 -13.38 -30.22 -13.47
N PRO A 146 -14.11 -31.32 -13.74
CA PRO A 146 -15.57 -31.34 -13.67
C PRO A 146 -16.13 -31.02 -12.28
N VAL A 147 -15.44 -31.46 -11.21
CA VAL A 147 -15.83 -31.19 -9.83
C VAL A 147 -15.78 -29.70 -9.56
N TYR A 148 -14.66 -29.06 -9.94
CA TYR A 148 -14.53 -27.62 -9.79
C TYR A 148 -15.58 -26.85 -10.60
N ARG A 149 -15.87 -27.26 -11.84
CA ARG A 149 -16.90 -26.61 -12.67
C ARG A 149 -18.28 -26.66 -12.00
N ASN A 150 -18.64 -27.81 -11.44
CA ASN A 150 -19.91 -27.98 -10.75
C ASN A 150 -20.00 -27.10 -9.50
N GLU A 151 -18.99 -27.13 -8.63
CA GLU A 151 -18.94 -26.29 -7.42
C GLU A 151 -18.95 -24.80 -7.78
N LEU A 152 -18.21 -24.42 -8.81
CA LEU A 152 -18.22 -23.05 -9.30
C LEU A 152 -19.60 -22.65 -9.86
N ALA A 153 -20.31 -23.54 -10.55
CA ALA A 153 -21.67 -23.26 -11.03
C ALA A 153 -22.62 -22.98 -9.86
N HIS A 154 -22.59 -23.78 -8.81
CA HIS A 154 -23.39 -23.55 -7.58
C HIS A 154 -23.00 -22.24 -6.88
N TYR A 155 -21.72 -21.93 -6.81
CA TYR A 155 -21.25 -20.66 -6.25
C TYR A 155 -21.75 -19.46 -7.06
N LEU A 156 -21.62 -19.49 -8.39
CA LEU A 156 -22.11 -18.44 -9.27
C LEU A 156 -23.64 -18.30 -9.23
N TYR A 157 -24.36 -19.41 -9.08
CA TYR A 157 -25.81 -19.40 -8.85
C TYR A 157 -26.20 -18.57 -7.63
N LYS A 158 -25.53 -18.75 -6.48
CA LYS A 158 -25.77 -17.95 -5.27
C LYS A 158 -25.52 -16.46 -5.53
N ILE A 159 -24.43 -16.10 -6.21
CA ILE A 159 -24.10 -14.71 -6.53
C ILE A 159 -25.16 -14.07 -7.44
N ILE A 160 -25.63 -14.78 -8.44
CA ILE A 160 -26.66 -14.30 -9.37
C ILE A 160 -27.98 -14.03 -8.63
N ARG A 161 -28.31 -14.84 -7.65
CA ARG A 161 -29.50 -14.68 -6.80
C ARG A 161 -29.33 -13.63 -5.70
N SER A 162 -28.10 -13.24 -5.34
CA SER A 162 -27.84 -12.25 -4.30
C SER A 162 -28.34 -10.84 -4.68
N LYS A 163 -28.36 -9.91 -3.72
CA LYS A 163 -28.67 -8.49 -3.97
C LYS A 163 -27.46 -7.68 -4.45
N ASN A 164 -26.26 -8.24 -4.43
CA ASN A 164 -25.03 -7.51 -4.75
C ASN A 164 -24.84 -7.33 -6.26
N THR A 165 -25.16 -6.14 -6.75
CA THR A 165 -25.07 -5.78 -8.18
C THR A 165 -23.65 -5.82 -8.70
N PHE A 166 -22.65 -5.42 -7.90
CA PHE A 166 -21.24 -5.42 -8.31
C PHE A 166 -20.74 -6.85 -8.58
N ASN A 167 -21.03 -7.79 -7.67
CA ASN A 167 -20.64 -9.19 -7.86
C ASN A 167 -21.33 -9.82 -9.08
N LYS A 168 -22.60 -9.47 -9.35
CA LYS A 168 -23.30 -9.88 -10.57
C LYS A 168 -22.63 -9.36 -11.84
N GLN A 169 -22.11 -8.14 -11.81
CA GLN A 169 -21.36 -7.55 -12.94
C GLN A 169 -20.05 -8.31 -13.20
N LEU A 170 -19.33 -8.71 -12.15
CA LEU A 170 -18.12 -9.53 -12.27
C LEU A 170 -18.43 -10.89 -12.91
N VAL A 171 -19.50 -11.55 -12.46
CA VAL A 171 -19.97 -12.81 -13.03
C VAL A 171 -20.37 -12.63 -14.50
N ALA A 172 -21.12 -11.58 -14.83
CA ALA A 172 -21.53 -11.29 -16.20
C ALA A 172 -20.34 -11.08 -17.15
N LYS A 173 -19.28 -10.46 -16.64
CA LYS A 173 -18.02 -10.27 -17.36
C LYS A 173 -17.25 -11.57 -17.54
N PHE A 174 -17.12 -12.36 -16.48
CA PHE A 174 -16.43 -13.66 -16.50
C PHE A 174 -17.06 -14.62 -17.51
N LEU A 175 -18.40 -14.73 -17.51
CA LEU A 175 -19.15 -15.64 -18.37
C LEU A 175 -19.27 -15.15 -19.83
N THR A 176 -18.63 -14.04 -20.20
CA THR A 176 -18.66 -13.55 -21.59
C THR A 176 -17.93 -14.54 -22.50
N LEU A 177 -18.68 -15.13 -23.43
CA LEU A 177 -18.11 -15.92 -24.50
C LEU A 177 -17.60 -15.01 -25.63
N PRO A 178 -16.41 -15.25 -26.18
CA PRO A 178 -15.95 -14.52 -27.35
C PRO A 178 -16.90 -14.75 -28.52
N ARG A 179 -17.20 -13.69 -29.30
CA ARG A 179 -17.94 -13.83 -30.54
C ARG A 179 -17.11 -14.63 -31.54
N LEU A 180 -17.59 -15.77 -31.97
CA LEU A 180 -17.08 -16.46 -33.15
C LEU A 180 -17.50 -15.64 -34.36
N SER A 181 -16.64 -14.71 -34.81
CA SER A 181 -16.91 -13.96 -36.04
C SER A 181 -16.70 -14.89 -37.22
N LYS A 182 -17.76 -15.10 -38.02
CA LYS A 182 -17.73 -15.85 -39.30
C LYS A 182 -16.78 -15.21 -40.34
N ARG A 183 -16.25 -14.00 -40.08
CA ARG A 183 -15.55 -13.18 -41.10
C ARG A 183 -14.04 -13.07 -40.96
N SER A 184 -13.42 -13.59 -39.93
CA SER A 184 -11.96 -13.47 -39.78
C SER A 184 -11.26 -14.71 -40.32
N LYS A 185 -10.82 -14.66 -41.56
CA LYS A 185 -9.92 -15.67 -42.15
C LYS A 185 -8.56 -15.78 -41.45
N HIS A 186 -8.24 -14.83 -40.54
CA HIS A 186 -6.92 -14.76 -39.85
C HIS A 186 -6.97 -15.13 -38.36
N ASN A 187 -8.15 -15.31 -37.74
CA ASN A 187 -8.24 -15.79 -36.38
C ASN A 187 -8.26 -17.32 -36.30
N LYS A 188 -7.13 -17.95 -36.59
CA LYS A 188 -6.90 -19.31 -36.08
C LYS A 188 -6.84 -19.21 -34.55
N MET A 189 -7.97 -19.53 -33.87
CA MET A 189 -7.95 -19.71 -32.44
C MET A 189 -6.92 -20.74 -32.08
N LEU A 190 -6.01 -20.42 -31.17
CA LEU A 190 -5.08 -21.40 -30.61
C LEU A 190 -5.88 -22.59 -30.05
N PRO A 191 -5.40 -23.84 -30.21
CA PRO A 191 -6.09 -25.04 -29.73
C PRO A 191 -6.59 -24.91 -28.29
N ASP A 192 -5.79 -24.37 -27.39
CA ASP A 192 -6.13 -24.15 -25.98
C ASP A 192 -7.32 -23.21 -25.79
N THR A 193 -7.50 -22.21 -26.65
CA THR A 193 -8.64 -21.29 -26.57
C THR A 193 -9.96 -21.98 -26.91
N LYS A 194 -9.96 -22.94 -27.83
CA LYS A 194 -11.15 -23.73 -28.18
C LYS A 194 -11.56 -24.67 -27.04
N VAL A 195 -10.60 -25.32 -26.42
CA VAL A 195 -10.82 -26.23 -25.28
C VAL A 195 -11.37 -25.47 -24.08
N ASN A 196 -10.75 -24.34 -23.73
CA ASN A 196 -11.20 -23.50 -22.62
C ASN A 196 -12.60 -22.92 -22.88
N MET A 197 -12.96 -22.65 -24.14
CA MET A 197 -14.31 -22.22 -24.49
C MET A 197 -15.34 -23.31 -24.25
N GLN A 198 -15.01 -24.58 -24.53
CA GLN A 198 -15.90 -25.71 -24.26
C GLN A 198 -16.19 -25.84 -22.76
N TYR A 199 -15.18 -25.73 -21.90
CA TYR A 199 -15.38 -25.78 -20.45
C TYR A 199 -16.25 -24.63 -19.93
N LYS A 200 -16.14 -23.44 -20.53
CA LYS A 200 -17.05 -22.32 -20.21
C LYS A 200 -18.49 -22.58 -20.69
N ILE A 201 -18.66 -23.26 -21.82
CA ILE A 201 -19.98 -23.68 -22.31
C ILE A 201 -20.59 -24.66 -21.34
N ASP A 202 -19.83 -25.66 -20.90
CA ASP A 202 -20.30 -26.65 -19.92
C ASP A 202 -20.71 -25.99 -18.59
N LEU A 203 -19.87 -25.07 -18.09
CA LEU A 203 -20.19 -24.27 -16.90
C LEU A 203 -21.49 -23.47 -17.07
N LEU A 204 -21.67 -22.82 -18.23
CA LEU A 204 -22.87 -22.04 -18.54
C LEU A 204 -24.11 -22.92 -18.69
N SER A 205 -23.97 -24.14 -19.22
CA SER A 205 -25.06 -25.12 -19.30
C SER A 205 -25.52 -25.51 -17.91
N THR A 206 -24.62 -25.97 -17.05
CA THR A 206 -24.93 -26.30 -15.65
C THR A 206 -25.57 -25.13 -14.91
N LEU A 207 -25.02 -23.92 -15.07
CA LEU A 207 -25.55 -22.72 -14.44
C LEU A 207 -26.96 -22.35 -14.98
N SER A 208 -27.19 -22.56 -16.27
CA SER A 208 -28.51 -22.31 -16.91
C SER A 208 -29.55 -23.30 -16.42
N ASP A 209 -29.19 -24.56 -16.24
CA ASP A 209 -30.06 -25.58 -15.65
C ASP A 209 -30.47 -25.19 -14.21
N LEU A 210 -29.50 -24.77 -13.38
CA LEU A 210 -29.76 -24.31 -12.02
C LEU A 210 -30.66 -23.06 -11.95
N LEU A 211 -30.59 -22.18 -12.95
CA LEU A 211 -31.36 -20.93 -13.01
C LEU A 211 -32.67 -21.03 -13.80
N GLY A 212 -32.95 -22.17 -14.44
CA GLY A 212 -34.08 -22.33 -15.34
C GLY A 212 -33.96 -21.45 -16.59
N TRP A 213 -32.77 -21.19 -17.08
CA TRP A 213 -32.53 -20.39 -18.29
C TRP A 213 -32.58 -21.27 -19.55
N ASN A 214 -33.38 -20.87 -20.53
CA ASN A 214 -33.42 -21.57 -21.82
C ASN A 214 -32.08 -21.40 -22.59
N TYR A 215 -31.52 -22.50 -23.07
CA TYR A 215 -30.38 -22.52 -23.94
C TYR A 215 -30.45 -23.62 -24.98
N VAL A 216 -29.73 -23.45 -26.08
CA VAL A 216 -29.59 -24.44 -27.16
C VAL A 216 -28.11 -24.61 -27.46
N VAL A 217 -27.65 -25.84 -27.44
CA VAL A 217 -26.28 -26.23 -27.78
C VAL A 217 -26.32 -27.14 -29.01
N ASN A 218 -25.81 -26.64 -30.13
CA ASN A 218 -25.59 -27.42 -31.35
C ASN A 218 -24.11 -27.48 -31.68
N LYS A 219 -23.66 -28.46 -32.48
CA LYS A 219 -22.23 -28.63 -32.86
C LYS A 219 -21.54 -27.33 -33.30
N ASN A 220 -22.25 -26.38 -33.91
CA ASN A 220 -21.69 -25.15 -34.48
C ASN A 220 -22.25 -23.87 -33.86
N TYR A 221 -23.11 -23.98 -32.85
CA TYR A 221 -23.85 -22.83 -32.34
C TYR A 221 -24.30 -23.06 -30.90
N VAL A 222 -24.03 -22.07 -30.06
CA VAL A 222 -24.48 -22.06 -28.67
C VAL A 222 -25.26 -20.78 -28.42
N ASN A 223 -26.50 -20.93 -27.96
CA ASN A 223 -27.40 -19.82 -27.67
C ASN A 223 -27.98 -19.90 -26.25
N PHE A 224 -27.43 -19.11 -25.35
CA PHE A 224 -27.93 -18.95 -23.99
C PHE A 224 -28.84 -17.72 -23.91
N LYS A 225 -30.11 -17.82 -24.32
CA LYS A 225 -31.06 -16.71 -24.36
C LYS A 225 -31.25 -16.04 -22.99
N GLY A 226 -31.50 -16.84 -21.95
CA GLY A 226 -31.70 -16.34 -20.58
C GLY A 226 -30.45 -15.61 -20.05
N TYR A 227 -29.28 -16.20 -20.23
CA TYR A 227 -28.04 -15.58 -19.85
C TYR A 227 -27.77 -14.27 -20.61
N ARG A 228 -28.01 -14.21 -21.92
CA ARG A 228 -27.82 -12.98 -22.71
C ARG A 228 -28.69 -11.83 -22.21
N LYS A 229 -29.97 -12.11 -21.87
CA LYS A 229 -30.89 -11.12 -21.30
C LYS A 229 -30.37 -10.61 -19.96
N TRP A 230 -30.03 -11.51 -19.05
CA TRP A 230 -29.48 -11.18 -17.75
C TRP A 230 -28.16 -10.39 -17.86
N ARG A 231 -27.22 -10.84 -18.68
CA ARG A 231 -25.93 -10.15 -18.89
C ARG A 231 -26.11 -8.72 -19.41
N LYS A 232 -27.02 -8.50 -20.33
CA LYS A 232 -27.29 -7.16 -20.87
C LYS A 232 -27.72 -6.19 -19.78
N THR A 233 -28.50 -6.65 -18.82
CA THR A 233 -28.91 -5.83 -17.67
C THR A 233 -27.73 -5.37 -16.83
N TYR A 234 -26.74 -6.23 -16.60
CA TYR A 234 -25.62 -5.92 -15.72
C TYR A 234 -24.43 -5.26 -16.44
N ASN A 235 -24.17 -5.54 -17.71
CA ASN A 235 -23.10 -4.88 -18.47
C ASN A 235 -23.39 -3.40 -18.81
N GLN A 236 -24.65 -3.02 -18.93
CA GLN A 236 -25.01 -1.63 -19.28
C GLN A 236 -24.91 -0.66 -18.10
N GLN A 237 -24.87 -1.13 -16.87
CA GLN A 237 -24.90 -0.25 -15.68
C GLN A 237 -23.55 0.33 -15.28
N LEU A 238 -22.42 -0.23 -15.71
CA LEU A 238 -21.09 0.26 -15.32
C LEU A 238 -20.69 1.59 -16.00
N GLU A 239 -21.18 1.83 -17.22
CA GLU A 239 -20.84 3.07 -17.95
C GLU A 239 -21.79 4.23 -17.63
N SER A 240 -23.03 3.95 -17.22
CA SER A 240 -24.08 4.97 -17.13
C SER A 240 -24.12 5.73 -15.81
N VAL A 241 -23.55 5.18 -14.72
CA VAL A 241 -23.71 5.77 -13.38
C VAL A 241 -22.72 6.88 -13.07
N LEU A 242 -21.51 6.81 -13.62
CA LEU A 242 -20.45 7.77 -13.29
C LEU A 242 -20.21 8.86 -14.34
N PHE A 243 -20.59 8.65 -15.60
CA PHE A 243 -20.21 9.54 -16.70
C PHE A 243 -21.28 9.75 -17.77
N SER A 244 -22.55 9.78 -17.41
CA SER A 244 -23.57 10.24 -18.38
C SER A 244 -23.31 11.72 -18.67
N THR A 245 -22.73 12.00 -19.82
CA THR A 245 -22.48 13.37 -20.33
C THR A 245 -23.72 14.26 -20.27
N LYS A 246 -24.92 13.69 -20.43
CA LYS A 246 -26.19 14.43 -20.32
C LYS A 246 -26.48 14.95 -18.90
N LYS A 247 -26.09 14.21 -17.86
CA LYS A 247 -26.27 14.67 -16.46
C LYS A 247 -25.26 15.72 -16.04
N ILE A 248 -24.04 15.66 -16.57
CA ILE A 248 -22.96 16.59 -16.18
C ILE A 248 -23.20 17.98 -16.79
N ASN A 249 -23.71 18.05 -18.03
CA ASN A 249 -24.00 19.32 -18.69
C ASN A 249 -25.19 20.09 -18.11
N SER A 250 -26.01 19.46 -17.26
CA SER A 250 -27.16 20.07 -16.60
C SER A 250 -26.92 20.41 -15.13
N LEU A 251 -25.69 20.29 -14.64
CA LEU A 251 -25.36 20.61 -13.25
C LEU A 251 -25.10 22.12 -13.11
N ASP A 252 -25.75 22.73 -12.12
CA ASP A 252 -25.33 24.02 -11.61
C ASP A 252 -24.04 23.89 -10.78
N LYS A 253 -23.41 25.04 -10.51
CA LYS A 253 -22.12 25.08 -9.77
C LYS A 253 -22.20 24.38 -8.40
N GLN A 254 -23.26 24.61 -7.64
CA GLN A 254 -23.39 24.07 -6.29
C GLN A 254 -23.55 22.56 -6.34
N THR A 255 -24.43 22.04 -7.16
CA THR A 255 -24.67 20.59 -7.36
C THR A 255 -23.40 19.92 -7.89
N PHE A 256 -22.65 20.56 -8.78
CA PHE A 256 -21.37 20.04 -9.26
C PHE A 256 -20.34 19.94 -8.14
N LEU A 257 -20.20 20.96 -7.28
CA LEU A 257 -19.25 20.97 -6.16
C LEU A 257 -19.63 19.96 -5.07
N GLU A 258 -20.91 19.80 -4.75
CA GLU A 258 -21.41 18.78 -3.84
C GLU A 258 -21.11 17.37 -4.38
N TRP A 259 -21.38 17.13 -5.66
CA TRP A 259 -21.04 15.88 -6.32
C TRP A 259 -19.52 15.63 -6.30
N LEU A 260 -18.70 16.63 -6.61
CA LEU A 260 -17.24 16.53 -6.60
C LEU A 260 -16.70 16.17 -5.20
N ASN A 261 -17.26 16.77 -4.14
CA ASN A 261 -16.91 16.46 -2.75
C ASN A 261 -17.33 15.04 -2.34
N SER A 262 -18.41 14.51 -2.91
CA SER A 262 -18.87 13.14 -2.66
C SER A 262 -18.00 12.07 -3.32
N LEU A 263 -17.23 12.44 -4.36
CA LEU A 263 -16.41 11.48 -5.10
C LEU A 263 -15.18 11.03 -4.29
N PRO A 264 -14.86 9.73 -4.34
CA PRO A 264 -13.55 9.25 -3.93
C PRO A 264 -12.43 9.94 -4.74
N ALA A 265 -11.28 10.17 -4.11
CA ALA A 265 -10.15 10.88 -4.72
C ALA A 265 -9.74 10.32 -6.10
N LEU A 266 -9.71 8.99 -6.27
CA LEU A 266 -9.39 8.38 -7.57
C LEU A 266 -10.46 8.63 -8.63
N ALA A 267 -11.74 8.65 -8.26
CA ALA A 267 -12.82 8.98 -9.19
C ALA A 267 -12.73 10.45 -9.60
N ARG A 268 -12.42 11.34 -8.66
CA ARG A 268 -12.20 12.76 -8.87
C ARG A 268 -11.03 13.03 -9.82
N PHE A 269 -9.90 12.34 -9.63
CA PHE A 269 -8.75 12.41 -10.54
C PHE A 269 -9.11 11.95 -11.97
N ARG A 270 -9.91 10.90 -12.11
CA ARG A 270 -10.41 10.46 -13.42
C ARG A 270 -11.33 11.49 -14.06
N VAL A 271 -12.17 12.16 -13.27
CA VAL A 271 -13.00 13.29 -13.72
C VAL A 271 -12.12 14.43 -14.22
N LYS A 272 -11.11 14.84 -13.43
CA LYS A 272 -10.12 15.85 -13.83
C LYS A 272 -9.55 15.52 -15.22
N ASN A 273 -8.93 14.36 -15.37
CA ASN A 273 -8.17 14.02 -16.58
C ASN A 273 -9.06 13.71 -17.81
N ARG A 274 -10.21 13.09 -17.62
CA ARG A 274 -11.05 12.63 -18.75
C ARG A 274 -12.14 13.61 -19.18
N LEU A 275 -12.62 14.45 -18.25
CA LEU A 275 -13.69 15.38 -18.51
C LEU A 275 -13.18 16.82 -18.62
N LEU A 276 -12.49 17.29 -17.58
CA LEU A 276 -12.17 18.72 -17.45
C LEU A 276 -11.01 19.15 -18.35
N TYR A 277 -10.04 18.25 -18.56
CA TYR A 277 -8.89 18.50 -19.43
C TYR A 277 -9.05 17.89 -20.83
N SER A 278 -10.23 17.33 -21.17
CA SER A 278 -10.52 16.94 -22.55
C SER A 278 -10.68 18.19 -23.42
N THR A 279 -9.99 18.21 -24.56
CA THR A 279 -10.07 19.29 -25.53
C THR A 279 -10.86 18.84 -26.75
N GLU A 280 -11.58 19.77 -27.35
CA GLU A 280 -12.22 19.64 -28.65
C GLU A 280 -11.84 20.87 -29.45
N ASN A 281 -11.16 20.73 -30.59
CA ASN A 281 -10.57 21.83 -31.35
C ASN A 281 -9.67 22.77 -30.49
N GLU A 282 -8.77 22.15 -29.68
CA GLU A 282 -7.82 22.83 -28.78
C GLU A 282 -8.45 23.64 -27.63
N LYS A 283 -9.77 23.66 -27.51
CA LYS A 283 -10.49 24.32 -26.41
C LYS A 283 -11.03 23.31 -25.42
N PRO A 284 -11.13 23.68 -24.13
CA PRO A 284 -11.73 22.80 -23.13
C PRO A 284 -13.16 22.43 -23.54
N LYS A 285 -13.48 21.12 -23.52
CA LYS A 285 -14.81 20.64 -23.90
C LYS A 285 -15.91 21.13 -22.93
N TYR A 286 -15.56 21.37 -21.67
CA TYR A 286 -16.47 21.83 -20.61
C TYR A 286 -15.81 22.97 -19.82
N PRO A 287 -15.78 24.20 -20.35
CA PRO A 287 -15.04 25.33 -19.77
C PRO A 287 -15.56 25.71 -18.37
N ASP A 288 -16.88 25.73 -18.15
CA ASP A 288 -17.46 26.11 -16.86
C ASP A 288 -17.14 25.10 -15.78
N LEU A 289 -17.25 23.81 -16.08
CA LEU A 289 -16.90 22.74 -15.12
C LEU A 289 -15.42 22.78 -14.78
N LYS A 290 -14.55 23.08 -15.76
CA LYS A 290 -13.12 23.24 -15.55
C LYS A 290 -12.86 24.42 -14.62
N LYS A 291 -13.45 25.57 -14.87
CA LYS A 291 -13.35 26.77 -14.04
C LYS A 291 -13.80 26.51 -12.58
N TRP A 292 -14.95 25.87 -12.40
CA TRP A 292 -15.47 25.54 -11.06
C TRP A 292 -14.57 24.54 -10.31
N TYR A 293 -13.94 23.63 -11.04
CA TYR A 293 -12.98 22.70 -10.43
C TYR A 293 -11.71 23.45 -9.98
N GLU A 294 -11.16 24.34 -10.79
CA GLU A 294 -9.98 25.15 -10.46
C GLU A 294 -10.26 26.07 -9.26
N GLU A 295 -11.44 26.68 -9.19
CA GLU A 295 -11.88 27.46 -8.02
C GLU A 295 -11.98 26.59 -6.75
N TRP A 296 -12.50 25.37 -6.88
CA TRP A 296 -12.56 24.40 -5.77
C TRP A 296 -11.17 23.98 -5.32
N GLU A 297 -10.27 23.70 -6.24
CA GLU A 297 -8.88 23.31 -5.96
C GLU A 297 -8.16 24.44 -5.20
N SER A 298 -8.24 25.67 -5.69
CA SER A 298 -7.67 26.87 -5.05
C SER A 298 -8.23 27.09 -3.63
N PHE A 299 -9.54 26.94 -3.46
CA PHE A 299 -10.17 27.04 -2.13
C PHE A 299 -9.62 25.98 -1.16
N LYS A 300 -9.45 24.74 -1.62
CA LYS A 300 -8.88 23.68 -0.79
C LYS A 300 -7.42 23.93 -0.41
N GLU A 301 -6.61 24.41 -1.36
CA GLU A 301 -5.21 24.76 -1.12
C GLU A 301 -5.09 25.89 -0.10
N GLN A 302 -5.93 26.92 -0.20
CA GLN A 302 -5.98 27.98 0.79
C GLN A 302 -6.32 27.44 2.19
N LYS A 303 -7.35 26.60 2.31
CA LYS A 303 -7.76 26.02 3.59
C LYS A 303 -6.70 25.11 4.19
N GLN A 304 -5.98 24.37 3.38
CA GLN A 304 -4.86 23.57 3.83
C GLN A 304 -3.68 24.43 4.31
N SER A 305 -3.44 25.56 3.66
CA SER A 305 -2.43 26.53 4.14
C SER A 305 -2.80 27.15 5.47
N GLU A 306 -4.06 27.59 5.64
CA GLU A 306 -4.57 28.11 6.92
C GLU A 306 -4.47 27.04 8.03
N GLN A 307 -4.77 25.78 7.71
CA GLN A 307 -4.64 24.66 8.65
C GLN A 307 -3.20 24.49 9.14
N ARG A 308 -2.23 24.47 8.22
CA ARG A 308 -0.80 24.34 8.58
C ARG A 308 -0.32 25.45 9.50
N ILE A 309 -0.68 26.70 9.20
CA ILE A 309 -0.30 27.86 10.02
C ILE A 309 -0.83 27.73 11.44
N LEU A 310 -2.09 27.29 11.60
CA LEU A 310 -2.68 27.09 12.92
C LEU A 310 -2.08 25.91 13.68
N GLU A 311 -1.81 24.80 12.98
CA GLU A 311 -1.12 23.64 13.57
C GLU A 311 0.28 24.00 14.05
N GLU A 312 1.00 24.84 13.29
CA GLU A 312 2.34 25.31 13.68
C GLU A 312 2.27 26.24 14.91
N LYS A 313 1.32 27.16 14.98
CA LYS A 313 1.09 27.99 16.18
C LYS A 313 0.82 27.13 17.42
N ILE A 314 0.00 26.08 17.29
CA ILE A 314 -0.28 25.14 18.40
C ILE A 314 1.00 24.44 18.83
N ARG A 315 1.80 24.00 17.88
CA ARG A 315 3.07 23.32 18.16
C ARG A 315 4.08 24.20 18.89
N GLN A 316 4.12 25.47 18.52
CA GLN A 316 4.97 26.47 19.17
C GLN A 316 4.40 26.98 20.50
N ASN A 317 3.27 26.46 20.97
CA ASN A 317 2.53 26.93 22.14
C ASN A 317 2.13 28.44 22.07
N LEU A 318 1.94 28.96 20.87
CA LEU A 318 1.52 30.34 20.60
C LEU A 318 0.03 30.47 20.28
N ALA A 319 -0.69 29.35 20.20
CA ALA A 319 -2.10 29.31 19.79
C ALA A 319 -3.02 29.69 20.94
N THR A 320 -4.01 30.55 20.63
CA THR A 320 -5.13 30.88 21.52
C THR A 320 -6.21 29.78 21.46
N ASP A 321 -7.18 29.82 22.35
CA ASP A 321 -8.32 28.88 22.29
C ASP A 321 -9.21 29.16 21.06
N GLU A 322 -9.27 30.40 20.58
CA GLU A 322 -9.92 30.76 19.33
C GLU A 322 -9.20 30.09 18.13
N ASP A 323 -7.86 30.08 18.13
CA ASP A 323 -7.08 29.37 17.08
C ASP A 323 -7.38 27.87 17.06
N LYS A 324 -7.58 27.25 18.24
CA LYS A 324 -7.94 25.83 18.36
C LYS A 324 -9.34 25.53 17.81
N GLU A 325 -10.32 26.39 18.10
CA GLU A 325 -11.68 26.25 17.55
C GLU A 325 -11.69 26.51 16.03
N LYS A 326 -10.99 27.54 15.58
CA LYS A 326 -10.80 27.84 14.16
C LYS A 326 -10.17 26.67 13.42
N LEU A 327 -9.16 26.00 14.02
CA LEU A 327 -8.53 24.82 13.44
C LEU A 327 -9.54 23.68 13.23
N LYS A 328 -10.42 23.40 14.19
CA LYS A 328 -11.45 22.36 14.04
C LYS A 328 -12.35 22.60 12.82
N LYS A 329 -12.73 23.85 12.59
CA LYS A 329 -13.56 24.25 11.44
C LYS A 329 -12.78 24.10 10.12
N ILE A 330 -11.58 24.69 10.07
CA ILE A 330 -10.73 24.69 8.88
C ILE A 330 -10.33 23.27 8.49
N THR A 331 -10.02 22.39 9.44
CA THR A 331 -9.71 20.99 9.17
C THR A 331 -10.84 20.27 8.42
N LYS A 332 -12.10 20.55 8.74
CA LYS A 332 -13.24 20.01 7.99
C LYS A 332 -13.33 20.56 6.56
N GLU A 333 -13.08 21.86 6.40
CA GLU A 333 -13.12 22.54 5.10
C GLU A 333 -11.94 22.14 4.19
N ALA A 334 -10.74 22.00 4.76
CA ALA A 334 -9.52 21.59 4.06
C ALA A 334 -9.56 20.12 3.63
N LYS A 335 -10.25 19.27 4.40
CA LYS A 335 -10.26 17.83 4.21
C LYS A 335 -10.80 17.44 2.84
N VAL A 336 -10.08 16.54 2.19
CA VAL A 336 -10.47 15.89 0.94
C VAL A 336 -10.61 14.39 1.21
N ASN A 337 -11.62 13.76 0.62
CA ASN A 337 -11.83 12.32 0.79
C ASN A 337 -10.66 11.52 0.16
N THR A 338 -9.78 11.00 0.99
CA THR A 338 -8.61 10.19 0.61
C THR A 338 -8.81 8.69 0.89
N GLY A 339 -10.04 8.25 1.16
CA GLY A 339 -10.35 6.88 1.60
C GLY A 339 -9.83 5.77 0.68
N ALA A 340 -9.82 6.01 -0.64
CA ALA A 340 -9.33 5.06 -1.63
C ALA A 340 -7.88 5.33 -2.10
N VAL A 341 -7.21 6.34 -1.51
CA VAL A 341 -5.83 6.71 -1.85
C VAL A 341 -4.89 5.92 -0.96
N ASN A 342 -3.85 5.37 -1.53
CA ASN A 342 -2.75 4.75 -0.81
C ASN A 342 -1.41 5.38 -1.21
N PHE A 343 -0.39 5.09 -0.42
CA PHE A 343 0.95 5.62 -0.58
C PHE A 343 1.54 5.32 -1.98
N ALA A 344 1.30 4.10 -2.51
CA ALA A 344 1.74 3.71 -3.86
C ALA A 344 1.13 4.58 -4.96
N THR A 345 -0.16 4.90 -4.83
CA THR A 345 -0.84 5.76 -5.82
C THR A 345 -0.25 7.16 -5.82
N LEU A 346 0.00 7.73 -4.62
CA LEU A 346 0.58 9.06 -4.49
C LEU A 346 2.00 9.12 -5.07
N TYR A 347 2.82 8.12 -4.74
CA TYR A 347 4.18 8.04 -5.28
C TYR A 347 4.19 7.88 -6.81
N SER A 348 3.30 7.05 -7.36
CA SER A 348 3.14 6.90 -8.82
C SER A 348 2.76 8.21 -9.52
N GLU A 349 1.91 9.03 -8.89
CA GLU A 349 1.54 10.34 -9.41
C GLU A 349 2.71 11.34 -9.35
N ILE A 350 3.52 11.29 -8.29
CA ILE A 350 4.75 12.09 -8.18
C ILE A 350 5.72 11.74 -9.31
N LEU A 351 5.94 10.44 -9.56
CA LEU A 351 6.84 9.99 -10.63
C LEU A 351 6.36 10.40 -12.03
N SER A 352 5.04 10.44 -12.25
CA SER A 352 4.45 10.81 -13.54
C SER A 352 4.22 12.31 -13.71
N ASN A 353 4.69 13.14 -12.77
CA ASN A 353 4.44 14.59 -12.71
C ASN A 353 2.93 14.96 -12.81
N SER A 354 2.05 14.06 -12.37
CA SER A 354 0.60 14.22 -12.41
C SER A 354 -0.01 14.40 -11.02
N VAL A 355 0.75 14.94 -10.08
CA VAL A 355 0.38 15.09 -8.67
C VAL A 355 -0.82 16.01 -8.50
N ASP A 356 -1.83 15.50 -7.80
CA ASP A 356 -2.87 16.31 -7.19
C ASP A 356 -2.38 16.75 -5.80
N LYS A 357 -1.87 18.01 -5.74
CA LYS A 357 -1.26 18.56 -4.52
C LYS A 357 -2.24 18.59 -3.33
N VAL A 358 -3.50 18.93 -3.58
CA VAL A 358 -4.56 19.00 -2.55
C VAL A 358 -4.82 17.61 -1.95
N LYS A 359 -4.85 16.59 -2.78
CA LYS A 359 -5.02 15.20 -2.36
C LYS A 359 -3.83 14.69 -1.57
N LEU A 360 -2.61 14.96 -2.07
CA LEU A 360 -1.36 14.58 -1.41
C LEU A 360 -1.27 15.21 -0.02
N GLU A 361 -1.48 16.51 0.08
CA GLU A 361 -1.47 17.23 1.36
C GLU A 361 -2.51 16.67 2.33
N SER A 362 -3.75 16.48 1.87
CA SER A 362 -4.82 15.93 2.71
C SER A 362 -4.51 14.49 3.20
N PHE A 363 -3.82 13.69 2.39
CA PHE A 363 -3.38 12.36 2.80
C PHE A 363 -2.29 12.43 3.88
N ILE A 364 -1.23 13.21 3.63
CA ILE A 364 -0.10 13.33 4.56
C ILE A 364 -0.56 13.93 5.89
N GLN A 365 -1.39 14.98 5.87
CA GLN A 365 -1.87 15.62 7.09
C GLN A 365 -2.79 14.72 7.92
N ASN A 366 -3.71 14.00 7.29
CA ASN A 366 -4.77 13.31 8.01
C ASN A 366 -4.52 11.82 8.26
N LYS A 367 -3.61 11.19 7.52
CA LYS A 367 -3.35 9.74 7.66
C LYS A 367 -1.98 9.42 8.25
N VAL A 368 -0.96 10.21 7.91
CA VAL A 368 0.38 9.97 8.45
C VAL A 368 0.48 10.55 9.85
N ASN A 369 0.85 9.71 10.80
CA ASN A 369 1.00 10.10 12.20
C ASN A 369 2.27 9.50 12.77
N LEU A 370 3.31 10.33 12.92
CA LEU A 370 4.56 10.01 13.58
C LEU A 370 4.59 10.74 14.94
N PRO A 371 4.23 10.07 16.04
CA PRO A 371 4.16 10.72 17.36
C PRO A 371 5.53 10.95 17.99
N TYR A 372 6.59 10.38 17.42
CA TYR A 372 7.96 10.44 17.93
C TYR A 372 8.91 10.94 16.85
N ASN A 373 10.01 11.56 17.27
CA ASN A 373 11.06 11.95 16.34
C ASN A 373 11.73 10.73 15.73
N SER A 374 11.90 10.78 14.43
CA SER A 374 12.65 9.78 13.66
C SER A 374 13.97 10.38 13.17
N LEU A 375 15.08 9.71 13.49
CA LEU A 375 16.35 9.97 12.84
C LEU A 375 16.33 9.32 11.46
N VAL A 376 16.32 10.12 10.40
CA VAL A 376 16.15 9.66 9.03
C VAL A 376 17.50 9.50 8.36
N ILE A 377 17.75 8.32 7.77
CA ILE A 377 19.01 7.94 7.16
C ILE A 377 18.73 7.28 5.81
N ILE A 378 19.35 7.79 4.75
CA ILE A 378 19.16 7.30 3.37
C ILE A 378 20.46 6.66 2.88
N ASP A 379 20.34 5.49 2.28
CA ASP A 379 21.37 4.88 1.46
C ASP A 379 21.49 5.65 0.15
N ASP A 380 22.68 6.13 -0.17
CA ASP A 380 22.98 6.79 -1.43
C ASP A 380 24.09 6.07 -2.23
N SER A 381 24.21 4.77 -2.02
CA SER A 381 25.11 3.89 -2.76
C SER A 381 24.74 3.78 -4.26
N GLY A 382 25.65 3.21 -5.06
CA GLY A 382 25.46 3.10 -6.51
C GLY A 382 24.24 2.29 -6.93
N SER A 383 23.86 1.26 -6.17
CA SER A 383 22.68 0.41 -6.42
C SER A 383 21.35 1.15 -6.22
N MET A 384 21.35 2.20 -5.40
CA MET A 384 20.20 3.07 -5.19
C MET A 384 19.86 3.97 -6.38
N CYS A 385 20.71 4.06 -7.40
CA CYS A 385 20.52 4.99 -8.52
C CYS A 385 19.12 4.90 -9.16
N GLY A 386 18.48 6.03 -9.34
CA GLY A 386 17.18 6.16 -10.05
C GLY A 386 15.96 5.91 -9.17
N ALA A 387 15.16 4.90 -9.49
CA ALA A 387 13.87 4.68 -8.83
C ALA A 387 13.96 4.35 -7.33
N PRO A 388 14.90 3.52 -6.85
CA PRO A 388 15.06 3.27 -5.41
C PRO A 388 15.35 4.54 -4.63
N PHE A 389 16.30 5.36 -5.10
CA PHE A 389 16.69 6.61 -4.44
C PHE A 389 15.56 7.64 -4.42
N ASN A 390 14.81 7.77 -5.53
CA ASN A 390 13.64 8.65 -5.57
C ASN A 390 12.56 8.22 -4.57
N PHE A 391 12.37 6.91 -4.41
CA PHE A 391 11.39 6.39 -3.45
C PHE A 391 11.87 6.56 -2.01
N ALA A 392 13.14 6.30 -1.74
CA ALA A 392 13.78 6.57 -0.44
C ALA A 392 13.64 8.04 -0.05
N THR A 393 13.94 8.95 -0.98
CA THR A 393 13.77 10.40 -0.79
C THR A 393 12.33 10.78 -0.47
N PHE A 394 11.34 10.16 -1.13
CA PHE A 394 9.93 10.41 -0.83
C PHE A 394 9.55 9.97 0.58
N ILE A 395 9.94 8.76 1.00
CA ILE A 395 9.69 8.24 2.36
C ILE A 395 10.38 9.14 3.39
N ALA A 396 11.65 9.48 3.17
CA ALA A 396 12.41 10.36 4.05
C ALA A 396 11.73 11.73 4.20
N SER A 397 11.23 12.30 3.10
CA SER A 397 10.50 13.56 3.13
C SER A 397 9.23 13.48 3.98
N VAL A 398 8.50 12.36 3.93
CA VAL A 398 7.33 12.13 4.77
C VAL A 398 7.73 12.06 6.25
N CYS A 399 8.79 11.34 6.58
CA CYS A 399 9.28 11.23 7.96
C CYS A 399 9.75 12.58 8.50
N LEU A 400 10.58 13.31 7.73
CA LEU A 400 11.06 14.64 8.12
C LEU A 400 9.90 15.62 8.31
N TYR A 401 8.97 15.68 7.38
CA TYR A 401 7.81 16.58 7.43
C TYR A 401 6.91 16.32 8.63
N LYS A 402 6.76 15.07 9.05
CA LYS A 402 5.90 14.64 10.16
C LYS A 402 6.62 14.52 11.49
N ASN A 403 7.96 14.67 11.54
CA ASN A 403 8.67 14.72 12.81
C ASN A 403 8.06 15.79 13.74
N PRO A 404 7.78 15.46 15.01
CA PRO A 404 7.19 16.42 15.96
C PRO A 404 8.06 17.65 16.19
N ASP A 405 9.35 17.45 16.43
CA ASP A 405 10.26 18.53 16.77
C ASP A 405 10.89 19.14 15.50
N ASP A 406 11.01 20.44 15.48
CA ASP A 406 11.61 21.19 14.37
C ASP A 406 13.04 20.78 14.07
N ASP A 407 13.82 20.45 15.10
CA ASP A 407 15.21 20.03 14.95
C ASP A 407 15.30 18.69 14.22
N ALA A 408 14.39 17.77 14.55
CA ALA A 408 14.30 16.48 13.89
C ALA A 408 13.90 16.59 12.41
N ARG A 409 13.19 17.65 12.03
CA ARG A 409 12.81 17.94 10.64
C ARG A 409 13.97 18.42 9.78
N ASN A 410 15.06 18.85 10.41
CA ASN A 410 16.19 19.47 9.74
C ASN A 410 17.48 18.68 9.90
N LEU A 411 17.41 17.42 10.31
CA LEU A 411 18.54 16.50 10.38
C LEU A 411 18.32 15.31 9.46
N LEU A 412 19.24 15.09 8.52
CA LEU A 412 19.21 14.03 7.55
C LEU A 412 20.58 13.34 7.45
N GLY A 413 20.59 12.02 7.53
CA GLY A 413 21.76 11.19 7.34
C GLY A 413 21.80 10.56 5.95
N PHE A 414 23.00 10.39 5.42
CA PHE A 414 23.28 9.57 4.24
C PHE A 414 24.40 8.59 4.54
N PHE A 415 24.40 7.47 3.85
CA PHE A 415 25.53 6.55 3.88
C PHE A 415 25.76 5.89 2.51
N ASP A 416 27.02 5.79 2.20
CA ASP A 416 27.57 4.95 1.14
C ASP A 416 28.77 4.18 1.72
N GLY A 417 30.02 4.50 1.35
CA GLY A 417 31.23 4.05 2.03
C GLY A 417 31.38 4.62 3.43
N GLU A 418 30.92 5.86 3.65
CA GLU A 418 30.97 6.59 4.92
C GLU A 418 29.62 7.25 5.25
N ALA A 419 29.30 7.35 6.54
CA ALA A 419 28.12 8.08 6.99
C ALA A 419 28.34 9.59 6.97
N ARG A 420 27.35 10.34 6.50
CA ARG A 420 27.35 11.81 6.40
C ARG A 420 26.07 12.37 6.97
N TRP A 421 26.18 13.44 7.74
CA TRP A 421 25.06 14.09 8.40
C TRP A 421 24.90 15.52 7.91
N TYR A 422 23.68 15.93 7.61
CA TYR A 422 23.34 17.25 7.12
C TYR A 422 22.30 17.91 8.01
N THR A 423 22.53 19.19 8.33
CA THR A 423 21.62 19.99 9.15
C THR A 423 21.59 21.44 8.70
N ASN A 424 20.54 22.19 9.11
CA ASN A 424 20.42 23.62 8.83
C ASN A 424 21.28 24.45 9.79
N ILE A 425 21.93 25.50 9.27
CA ILE A 425 22.82 26.39 10.02
C ILE A 425 22.06 27.35 10.96
N ASP A 426 20.82 27.70 10.62
CA ASP A 426 20.12 28.82 11.29
C ASP A 426 19.48 28.44 12.63
N ARG A 427 19.57 27.20 13.06
CA ARG A 427 18.92 26.74 14.28
C ARG A 427 19.88 26.68 15.47
N LYS A 428 19.49 27.34 16.55
CA LYS A 428 20.23 27.41 17.82
C LYS A 428 19.89 26.28 18.80
N SER A 429 19.36 25.17 18.33
CA SER A 429 18.99 24.05 19.20
C SER A 429 20.22 23.39 19.82
N LYS A 430 20.11 22.95 21.06
CA LYS A 430 21.15 22.16 21.74
C LYS A 430 21.44 20.86 21.01
N THR A 431 20.41 20.20 20.46
CA THR A 431 20.51 18.93 19.75
C THR A 431 21.31 19.07 18.46
N ILE A 432 20.97 20.06 17.64
CA ILE A 432 21.67 20.32 16.38
C ILE A 432 23.11 20.79 16.63
N ASN A 433 23.33 21.64 17.60
CA ASN A 433 24.69 22.09 17.94
C ASN A 433 25.64 20.93 18.32
N ARG A 434 25.11 19.85 18.89
CA ARG A 434 25.91 18.65 19.18
C ARG A 434 26.25 17.85 17.93
N PHE A 435 25.28 17.68 17.01
CA PHE A 435 25.56 17.09 15.71
C PHE A 435 26.56 17.93 14.87
N ILE A 436 26.45 19.25 14.91
CA ILE A 436 27.39 20.16 14.21
C ILE A 436 28.84 19.97 14.67
N ARG A 437 29.07 19.66 15.94
CA ARG A 437 30.42 19.40 16.47
C ARG A 437 31.02 18.08 15.96
N ASN A 438 30.18 17.19 15.44
CA ASN A 438 30.66 15.95 14.84
C ASN A 438 31.33 16.27 13.49
N LYS A 439 32.58 15.80 13.29
CA LYS A 439 33.34 15.98 12.04
C LYS A 439 32.64 15.46 10.77
N TYR A 440 31.65 14.57 10.94
CA TYR A 440 30.85 14.00 9.85
C TYR A 440 29.60 14.82 9.53
N THR A 441 29.32 15.89 10.29
CA THR A 441 28.14 16.73 10.07
C THR A 441 28.48 17.91 9.17
N LYS A 442 27.72 18.07 8.11
CA LYS A 442 27.82 19.20 7.18
C LYS A 442 26.63 20.14 7.41
N ILE A 443 26.94 21.44 7.50
CA ILE A 443 25.94 22.48 7.59
C ILE A 443 25.47 22.84 6.19
N THR A 444 24.14 22.86 5.98
CA THR A 444 23.55 23.26 4.70
C THR A 444 22.86 24.62 4.83
N PRO A 445 22.82 25.43 3.76
CA PRO A 445 22.06 26.68 3.76
C PRO A 445 20.54 26.46 3.63
N ILE A 446 20.09 25.22 3.55
CA ILE A 446 18.70 24.85 3.25
C ILE A 446 18.02 24.32 4.50
N SER A 447 16.82 24.83 4.79
CA SER A 447 15.89 24.18 5.71
C SER A 447 15.18 23.05 4.96
N PHE A 448 15.31 21.80 5.43
CA PHE A 448 14.65 20.65 4.79
C PHE A 448 13.14 20.75 4.86
N VAL A 449 12.60 21.23 5.97
CA VAL A 449 11.18 21.42 6.16
C VAL A 449 10.87 22.85 6.59
N ASP A 450 10.13 23.56 5.75
CA ASP A 450 9.50 24.83 6.06
C ASP A 450 8.03 24.55 6.44
N PRO A 451 7.61 24.79 7.69
CA PRO A 451 6.25 24.51 8.13
C PRO A 451 5.17 25.33 7.41
N ASN A 452 5.55 26.45 6.78
CA ASN A 452 4.62 27.30 6.02
C ASN A 452 4.37 26.78 4.60
N LYS A 453 5.22 25.88 4.10
CA LYS A 453 5.09 25.29 2.77
C LYS A 453 4.26 24.00 2.80
N SER A 454 3.66 23.67 1.64
CA SER A 454 2.99 22.39 1.46
C SER A 454 3.97 21.21 1.57
N PHE A 455 3.46 20.01 1.85
CA PHE A 455 4.31 18.82 1.79
C PHE A 455 4.99 18.67 0.43
N TYR A 456 4.26 18.95 -0.68
CA TYR A 456 4.84 18.84 -2.01
C TYR A 456 6.02 19.78 -2.24
N ASP A 457 5.91 21.04 -1.79
CA ASP A 457 6.97 22.03 -1.95
C ASP A 457 8.19 21.68 -1.08
N ASN A 458 7.97 21.20 0.15
CA ASN A 458 9.04 20.66 1.01
C ASN A 458 9.69 19.43 0.38
N TYR A 459 8.90 18.51 -0.18
CA TYR A 459 9.42 17.35 -0.89
C TYR A 459 10.31 17.75 -2.08
N GLN A 460 9.94 18.76 -2.87
CA GLN A 460 10.78 19.23 -3.98
C GLN A 460 12.13 19.76 -3.46
N THR A 461 12.11 20.57 -2.40
CA THR A 461 13.35 21.07 -1.75
C THR A 461 14.24 19.92 -1.28
N ILE A 462 13.68 18.93 -0.58
CA ILE A 462 14.43 17.76 -0.10
C ILE A 462 14.95 16.93 -1.27
N LYS A 463 14.15 16.72 -2.31
CA LYS A 463 14.52 15.96 -3.50
C LYS A 463 15.68 16.61 -4.27
N GLU A 464 15.65 17.91 -4.45
CA GLU A 464 16.74 18.66 -5.08
C GLU A 464 18.03 18.52 -4.27
N PHE A 465 17.93 18.66 -2.95
CA PHE A 465 19.07 18.47 -2.05
C PHE A 465 19.61 17.04 -2.11
N CYS A 466 18.75 16.03 -2.02
CA CYS A 466 19.16 14.62 -2.07
C CYS A 466 19.87 14.30 -3.39
N ASN A 467 19.31 14.76 -4.52
CA ASN A 467 19.93 14.56 -5.84
C ASN A 467 21.29 15.23 -5.97
N ALA A 468 21.46 16.44 -5.39
CA ALA A 468 22.73 17.16 -5.39
C ALA A 468 23.76 16.51 -4.44
N SER A 469 23.31 15.80 -3.41
CA SER A 469 24.17 15.17 -2.39
C SER A 469 24.50 13.72 -2.71
N TYR A 470 23.87 13.11 -3.70
CA TYR A 470 24.05 11.71 -4.10
C TYR A 470 25.47 11.43 -4.56
N GLN A 471 26.12 10.39 -4.02
CA GLN A 471 27.52 10.07 -4.33
C GLN A 471 27.70 8.76 -5.11
N GLY A 472 26.84 7.77 -4.91
CA GLY A 472 26.88 6.52 -5.67
C GLY A 472 28.02 5.57 -5.28
N GLY A 473 28.46 5.59 -4.02
CA GLY A 473 29.51 4.71 -3.51
C GLY A 473 29.03 3.28 -3.22
N CYS A 474 29.74 2.57 -2.32
CA CYS A 474 29.38 1.23 -1.87
C CYS A 474 28.39 1.29 -0.68
N THR A 475 27.60 0.21 -0.48
CA THR A 475 26.62 0.16 0.61
C THR A 475 27.27 -0.32 1.92
N ASN A 476 27.65 0.60 2.79
CA ASN A 476 28.27 0.28 4.07
C ASN A 476 27.42 0.81 5.24
N ILE A 477 26.33 0.12 5.59
CA ILE A 477 25.44 0.51 6.70
C ILE A 477 26.20 0.52 8.05
N SER A 478 27.25 -0.29 8.22
CA SER A 478 28.05 -0.30 9.44
C SER A 478 28.73 1.05 9.70
N SER A 479 28.98 1.84 8.64
CA SER A 479 29.54 3.18 8.77
C SER A 479 28.63 4.13 9.56
N VAL A 480 27.29 3.95 9.44
CA VAL A 480 26.30 4.72 10.22
C VAL A 480 26.49 4.45 11.71
N PHE A 481 26.46 3.19 12.10
CA PHE A 481 26.56 2.79 13.51
C PHE A 481 27.94 3.11 14.08
N ALA A 482 29.01 2.91 13.32
CA ALA A 482 30.36 3.26 13.71
C ALA A 482 30.54 4.77 13.88
N SER A 483 29.97 5.60 13.00
CA SER A 483 30.04 7.06 13.11
C SER A 483 29.32 7.59 14.33
N LEU A 484 28.13 7.07 14.61
CA LEU A 484 27.34 7.41 15.79
C LEU A 484 28.06 6.95 17.07
N LYS A 485 28.56 5.71 17.09
CA LYS A 485 29.33 5.18 18.24
C LYS A 485 30.57 6.02 18.51
N LYS A 486 31.37 6.32 17.49
CA LYS A 486 32.57 7.15 17.62
C LYS A 486 32.25 8.56 18.11
N ALA A 487 31.16 9.15 17.65
CA ALA A 487 30.70 10.44 18.15
C ALA A 487 30.31 10.34 19.64
N CYS A 488 29.65 9.28 20.04
CA CYS A 488 29.25 9.04 21.44
C CYS A 488 30.45 8.73 22.34
N ASP A 489 31.47 8.03 21.86
CA ASP A 489 32.70 7.73 22.63
C ASP A 489 33.54 8.98 22.93
N ASN A 490 33.50 9.96 22.03
CA ASN A 490 34.19 11.22 22.19
C ASN A 490 33.35 12.32 22.88
N ASP A 491 32.04 12.21 22.86
CA ASP A 491 31.12 13.17 23.44
C ASP A 491 29.87 12.48 24.02
N TYR A 492 29.88 12.24 25.33
CA TYR A 492 28.73 11.63 26.04
C TYR A 492 27.43 12.44 25.84
N GLN A 493 27.51 13.74 25.57
CA GLN A 493 26.34 14.56 25.28
C GLN A 493 25.67 14.17 23.96
N MET A 494 26.39 13.49 23.06
CA MET A 494 25.79 12.97 21.83
C MET A 494 24.79 11.84 22.08
N LEU A 495 25.01 11.02 23.10
CA LEU A 495 24.05 10.01 23.55
C LEU A 495 22.74 10.65 23.98
N ASP A 496 22.79 11.74 24.79
CA ASP A 496 21.59 12.47 25.17
C ASP A 496 20.86 13.09 23.97
N THR A 497 21.60 13.45 22.94
CA THR A 497 21.01 13.90 21.67
C THR A 497 20.26 12.77 20.99
N LEU A 498 20.84 11.60 20.88
CA LEU A 498 20.20 10.42 20.28
C LEU A 498 18.97 9.96 21.07
N LYS A 499 18.93 10.24 22.38
CA LYS A 499 17.75 10.00 23.22
C LYS A 499 16.50 10.73 22.74
N SER A 500 16.66 11.88 22.07
CA SER A 500 15.54 12.62 21.48
C SER A 500 14.98 11.97 20.19
N TYR A 501 15.65 10.94 19.67
CA TYR A 501 15.25 10.18 18.50
C TYR A 501 14.98 8.72 18.85
N PRO A 502 13.82 8.40 19.43
CA PRO A 502 13.50 7.03 19.81
C PRO A 502 13.31 6.10 18.60
N ILE A 503 13.15 6.65 17.40
CA ILE A 503 13.03 5.90 16.15
C ILE A 503 14.19 6.25 15.23
N TRP A 504 14.81 5.23 14.62
CA TRP A 504 15.80 5.38 13.56
C TRP A 504 15.28 4.74 12.28
N THR A 505 14.94 5.55 11.30
CA THR A 505 14.43 5.10 9.99
C THR A 505 15.57 5.06 8.99
N ILE A 506 16.00 3.87 8.62
CA ILE A 506 17.07 3.61 7.66
C ILE A 506 16.43 3.09 6.37
N ILE A 507 16.71 3.74 5.26
CA ILE A 507 16.10 3.46 3.96
C ILE A 507 17.20 3.07 2.97
N SER A 508 17.15 1.83 2.45
CA SER A 508 18.17 1.25 1.58
C SER A 508 17.54 0.27 0.59
N ASP A 509 18.24 -0.10 -0.46
CA ASP A 509 17.81 -1.16 -1.38
C ASP A 509 18.08 -2.59 -0.88
N GLY A 510 18.70 -2.74 0.27
CA GLY A 510 18.97 -4.03 0.90
C GLY A 510 20.27 -4.70 0.46
N ASP A 511 21.02 -4.12 -0.43
CA ASP A 511 22.35 -4.62 -0.83
C ASP A 511 23.43 -4.15 0.15
N ILE A 512 23.61 -4.89 1.25
CA ILE A 512 24.51 -4.53 2.34
C ILE A 512 25.82 -5.30 2.24
N ASN A 513 26.91 -4.56 2.07
CA ASN A 513 28.27 -5.09 2.15
C ASN A 513 28.61 -5.47 3.62
N ASN A 514 29.26 -6.63 3.79
CA ASN A 514 29.75 -7.07 5.10
C ASN A 514 28.68 -7.09 6.22
N MET A 515 27.63 -7.83 6.02
CA MET A 515 26.50 -7.98 6.94
C MET A 515 26.85 -8.35 8.39
N PRO A 516 27.82 -9.27 8.67
CA PRO A 516 28.23 -9.57 10.06
C PRO A 516 28.72 -8.32 10.79
N THR A 517 29.61 -7.55 10.18
CA THR A 517 30.15 -6.30 10.77
C THR A 517 29.06 -5.26 11.00
N ALA A 518 28.09 -5.16 10.06
CA ALA A 518 26.95 -4.27 10.22
C ALA A 518 26.09 -4.64 11.44
N ARG A 519 25.83 -5.95 11.63
CA ARG A 519 25.09 -6.46 12.76
C ARG A 519 25.79 -6.20 14.09
N GLU A 520 27.09 -6.51 14.18
CA GLU A 520 27.90 -6.26 15.39
C GLU A 520 27.93 -4.79 15.75
N SER A 521 28.22 -3.91 14.79
CA SER A 521 28.28 -2.46 15.02
C SER A 521 26.94 -1.89 15.50
N MET A 522 25.83 -2.40 14.96
CA MET A 522 24.49 -2.01 15.39
C MET A 522 24.19 -2.48 16.82
N LEU A 523 24.45 -3.75 17.15
CA LEU A 523 24.22 -4.29 18.48
C LEU A 523 25.05 -3.58 19.54
N ASP A 524 26.31 -3.29 19.24
CA ASP A 524 27.21 -2.51 20.11
C ASP A 524 26.61 -1.13 20.43
N LEU A 525 26.15 -0.41 19.40
CA LEU A 525 25.56 0.90 19.60
C LEU A 525 24.24 0.83 20.37
N LEU A 526 23.37 -0.15 20.06
CA LEU A 526 22.10 -0.35 20.79
C LEU A 526 22.32 -0.69 22.27
N ASN A 527 23.31 -1.54 22.59
CA ASN A 527 23.66 -1.87 23.96
C ASN A 527 24.21 -0.63 24.71
N LYS A 528 24.98 0.20 24.03
CA LYS A 528 25.43 1.48 24.58
C LYS A 528 24.26 2.43 24.86
N CYS A 529 23.32 2.54 23.94
CA CYS A 529 22.09 3.31 24.15
C CYS A 529 21.29 2.76 25.34
N GLU A 530 21.11 1.45 25.45
CA GLU A 530 20.40 0.85 26.58
C GLU A 530 21.05 1.17 27.93
N THR A 531 22.38 1.12 27.99
CA THR A 531 23.15 1.45 29.20
C THR A 531 22.94 2.91 29.63
N TYR A 532 22.92 3.85 28.67
CA TYR A 532 22.87 5.29 28.98
C TYR A 532 21.44 5.86 29.03
N PHE A 533 20.52 5.33 28.19
CA PHE A 533 19.16 5.87 28.11
C PHE A 533 18.15 5.09 28.95
N GLY A 534 18.49 3.84 29.32
CA GLY A 534 17.54 2.87 29.86
C GLY A 534 16.64 2.25 28.81
N PHE A 535 16.85 2.52 27.50
CA PHE A 535 16.13 1.92 26.38
C PHE A 535 17.00 1.81 25.13
N LYS A 536 16.65 0.89 24.23
CA LYS A 536 17.20 0.81 22.87
C LYS A 536 16.31 1.59 21.91
N PRO A 537 16.89 2.42 21.02
CA PRO A 537 16.11 3.02 19.93
C PRO A 537 15.44 1.95 19.08
N PHE A 538 14.28 2.29 18.52
CA PHE A 538 13.54 1.43 17.63
C PHE A 538 14.03 1.64 16.19
N ILE A 539 14.62 0.61 15.59
CA ILE A 539 15.16 0.68 14.24
C ILE A 539 14.12 0.19 13.23
N VAL A 540 13.87 1.00 12.22
CA VAL A 540 13.03 0.66 11.08
C VAL A 540 13.90 0.61 9.84
N LEU A 541 14.17 -0.58 9.34
CA LEU A 541 14.86 -0.80 8.07
C LEU A 541 13.82 -0.87 6.96
N ILE A 542 13.83 0.08 6.05
CA ILE A 542 12.94 0.12 4.89
C ILE A 542 13.73 -0.26 3.65
N GLU A 543 13.43 -1.41 3.08
CA GLU A 543 14.00 -1.88 1.82
C GLU A 543 13.18 -1.35 0.65
N VAL A 544 13.81 -0.59 -0.26
CA VAL A 544 13.15 0.06 -1.41
C VAL A 544 13.47 -0.60 -2.75
N ASN A 545 14.06 -1.77 -2.74
CA ASN A 545 14.39 -2.50 -3.97
C ASN A 545 13.13 -3.04 -4.67
N LYS A 546 13.16 -3.11 -5.98
CA LYS A 546 12.09 -3.70 -6.80
C LYS A 546 11.92 -5.20 -6.53
N TYR A 547 12.98 -5.88 -6.16
CA TYR A 547 13.01 -7.30 -5.81
C TYR A 547 13.61 -7.43 -4.42
N PRO A 548 12.83 -7.80 -3.38
CA PRO A 548 13.36 -7.93 -2.02
C PRO A 548 14.47 -8.97 -2.01
N LEU A 549 15.65 -8.57 -1.55
CA LEU A 549 16.83 -9.44 -1.50
C LEU A 549 16.85 -10.36 -0.29
N ASN A 550 15.90 -10.22 0.66
CA ASN A 550 15.87 -10.92 1.96
C ASN A 550 17.17 -10.77 2.78
N THR A 551 18.02 -9.83 2.43
CA THR A 551 19.32 -9.62 3.07
C THR A 551 19.15 -9.23 4.52
N TYR A 552 18.14 -8.42 4.81
CA TYR A 552 17.82 -7.98 6.17
C TYR A 552 17.19 -9.06 7.06
N SER A 553 16.85 -10.24 6.54
CA SER A 553 16.34 -11.35 7.35
C SER A 553 17.29 -11.76 8.47
N LYS A 554 18.58 -11.49 8.32
CA LYS A 554 19.60 -11.69 9.35
C LYS A 554 19.51 -10.74 10.55
N PHE A 555 18.66 -9.72 10.47
CA PHE A 555 18.35 -8.80 11.57
C PHE A 555 17.01 -9.10 12.24
N ASP A 556 16.24 -10.08 11.74
CA ASP A 556 14.87 -10.36 12.20
C ASP A 556 14.79 -10.82 13.66
N ASP A 557 15.89 -11.32 14.24
CA ASP A 557 15.99 -11.73 15.62
C ASP A 557 16.41 -10.60 16.58
N ILE A 558 16.73 -9.41 16.05
CA ILE A 558 17.10 -8.26 16.88
C ILE A 558 15.86 -7.63 17.47
N GLU A 559 15.83 -7.53 18.78
CA GLU A 559 14.79 -6.78 19.48
C GLU A 559 14.82 -5.29 19.09
N ASN A 560 13.67 -4.67 19.06
CA ASN A 560 13.47 -3.26 18.66
C ASN A 560 13.88 -2.96 17.21
N LEU A 561 13.86 -3.96 16.33
CA LEU A 561 14.08 -3.77 14.91
C LEU A 561 12.91 -4.31 14.10
N ILE A 562 12.42 -3.50 13.17
CA ILE A 562 11.46 -3.92 12.14
C ILE A 562 12.11 -3.78 10.77
N HIS A 563 12.00 -4.83 9.99
CA HIS A 563 12.33 -4.81 8.57
C HIS A 563 11.06 -4.73 7.73
N ILE A 564 10.96 -3.70 6.90
CA ILE A 564 9.88 -3.47 5.93
C ILE A 564 10.49 -3.60 4.54
N SER A 565 10.21 -4.71 3.85
CA SER A 565 10.66 -4.87 2.47
C SER A 565 9.66 -4.22 1.52
N ASN A 566 10.13 -3.54 0.50
CA ASN A 566 9.44 -2.84 -0.63
C ASN A 566 7.90 -3.01 -0.75
N ASN A 567 7.23 -3.16 0.37
CA ASN A 567 5.80 -3.29 0.48
C ASN A 567 5.21 -1.93 0.85
N VAL A 568 4.79 -1.18 -0.16
CA VAL A 568 4.24 0.16 0.01
C VAL A 568 3.09 0.19 1.01
N THR A 569 2.33 -0.90 1.12
CA THR A 569 1.24 -1.02 2.12
C THR A 569 1.80 -1.15 3.54
N GLN A 570 2.91 -1.86 3.73
CA GLN A 570 3.57 -1.97 5.04
C GLN A 570 4.21 -0.65 5.45
N ILE A 571 4.84 0.06 4.49
CA ILE A 571 5.37 1.41 4.73
C ILE A 571 4.22 2.35 5.13
N GLU A 572 3.08 2.29 4.43
CA GLU A 572 1.89 3.07 4.80
C GLU A 572 1.39 2.70 6.20
N GLN A 573 1.31 1.41 6.53
CA GLN A 573 0.89 0.94 7.86
C GLN A 573 1.86 1.42 8.94
N PHE A 574 3.15 1.34 8.71
CA PHE A 574 4.17 1.90 9.60
C PHE A 574 3.93 3.40 9.84
N LEU A 575 3.82 4.18 8.77
CA LEU A 575 3.65 5.63 8.87
C LEU A 575 2.31 6.07 9.48
N THR A 576 1.29 5.21 9.45
CA THR A 576 -0.07 5.55 9.92
C THR A 576 -0.43 4.99 11.29
N ASN A 577 0.24 3.93 11.76
CA ASN A 577 -0.16 3.15 12.94
C ASN A 577 0.93 3.00 14.02
N ILE A 578 1.95 3.80 14.00
CA ILE A 578 3.12 3.67 14.89
C ILE A 578 2.84 3.90 16.39
N LYS A 579 1.58 4.09 16.78
CA LYS A 579 1.18 4.46 18.14
C LYS A 579 1.52 3.45 19.23
N ASP A 580 1.68 2.17 18.88
CA ASP A 580 1.83 1.06 19.83
C ASP A 580 3.16 0.34 19.62
N MET A 581 4.27 1.08 19.65
CA MET A 581 5.61 0.52 19.38
C MET A 581 6.06 -0.54 20.39
N ASP A 582 5.55 -0.50 21.62
CA ASP A 582 5.94 -1.41 22.70
C ASP A 582 5.61 -2.89 22.44
N THR A 583 4.83 -3.17 21.40
CA THR A 583 4.34 -4.53 21.08
C THR A 583 4.72 -5.00 19.69
N ILE A 584 5.55 -4.25 18.96
CA ILE A 584 5.84 -4.51 17.55
C ILE A 584 7.17 -5.26 17.42
N ASP A 585 7.13 -6.46 16.88
CA ASP A 585 8.27 -7.24 16.40
C ASP A 585 8.10 -7.54 14.90
N ASN A 586 9.09 -8.15 14.27
CA ASN A 586 9.02 -8.53 12.85
C ASN A 586 7.83 -9.46 12.53
N TYR A 587 7.32 -10.21 13.51
CA TYR A 587 6.19 -11.15 13.38
C TYR A 587 4.86 -10.53 13.80
N SER A 588 4.85 -9.32 14.33
CA SER A 588 3.63 -8.58 14.74
C SER A 588 2.61 -8.44 13.61
N PRO A 589 3.01 -8.24 12.34
CA PRO A 589 2.06 -8.23 11.23
C PRO A 589 1.28 -9.55 11.10
N LEU A 590 1.92 -10.70 11.29
CA LEU A 590 1.25 -12.01 11.27
C LEU A 590 0.24 -12.14 12.41
N LEU A 591 0.62 -11.70 13.60
CA LEU A 591 -0.26 -11.67 14.77
C LEU A 591 -1.44 -10.70 14.56
N SER A 592 -1.20 -9.54 13.97
CA SER A 592 -2.24 -8.55 13.63
C SER A 592 -3.25 -9.13 12.64
N ILE A 593 -2.79 -9.79 11.57
CA ILE A 593 -3.66 -10.47 10.60
C ILE A 593 -4.47 -11.56 11.31
N PHE A 594 -3.82 -12.36 12.14
CA PHE A 594 -4.50 -13.43 12.88
C PHE A 594 -5.56 -12.90 13.85
N ARG A 595 -5.28 -11.82 14.60
CA ARG A 595 -6.20 -11.21 15.56
C ARG A 595 -7.29 -10.37 14.91
N SER A 596 -7.14 -9.99 13.65
CA SER A 596 -8.14 -9.19 12.94
C SER A 596 -9.49 -9.92 12.87
N ASN A 597 -10.55 -9.28 13.33
CA ASN A 597 -11.92 -9.77 13.17
C ASN A 597 -12.28 -9.92 11.70
N ARG A 598 -11.60 -9.18 10.83
CA ARG A 598 -11.78 -9.27 9.37
C ARG A 598 -11.63 -10.69 8.83
N TYR A 599 -10.70 -11.49 9.36
CA TYR A 599 -10.41 -12.85 8.87
C TYR A 599 -10.98 -13.96 9.77
N GLU A 600 -11.92 -13.65 10.64
CA GLU A 600 -12.55 -14.63 11.54
C GLU A 600 -13.19 -15.80 10.79
N LEU A 601 -13.91 -15.49 9.69
CA LEU A 601 -14.53 -16.54 8.87
C LEU A 601 -13.52 -17.47 8.21
N ILE A 602 -12.32 -16.99 7.88
CA ILE A 602 -11.23 -17.85 7.37
C ILE A 602 -10.81 -18.83 8.47
N ARG A 603 -10.55 -18.31 9.67
CA ARG A 603 -10.12 -19.13 10.83
C ARG A 603 -11.17 -20.17 11.19
N ALA A 604 -12.44 -19.80 11.20
CA ALA A 604 -13.55 -20.70 11.50
C ALA A 604 -13.73 -21.83 10.48
N ASN A 605 -13.30 -21.63 9.23
CA ASN A 605 -13.43 -22.60 8.13
C ASN A 605 -12.09 -23.21 7.68
N THR A 606 -11.03 -23.07 8.49
CA THR A 606 -9.75 -23.77 8.28
C THR A 606 -9.85 -25.20 8.81
N LEU A 607 -9.56 -26.19 7.95
CA LEU A 607 -9.57 -27.62 8.23
C LEU A 607 -8.36 -28.04 9.09
#